data_5aafddc584d5395b3c15c12ed7faeedf
#
_entry.id   5aafddc584d5395b3c15c12ed7faeedf
#
_cell.length_a   1.000
_cell.length_b   1.000
_cell.length_c   1.000
_cell.angle_alpha   90.00
_cell.angle_beta   90.00
_cell.angle_gamma   90.00
#
_symmetry.space_group_name_H-M   'P 1'
#
loop_
_entity.id
_entity.type
_entity.pdbx_description
1 polymer ?
#
loop_
_entity_poly.entity_id
_entity_poly.type
_entity_poly.pdbx_seq_one_letter_code
_entity_poly.pdbx_strand_id
1 'polypeptide(L)'
;MKKRYFAGAAVAAMILTAGMATTSFADWSQQNGKWYYYNDNNGRLVRNDWVCSKDAWYYMDYNGVMQTNSLIDDTYYVNENGVMITNTWKYINNSRWNESGWRYFGANGKAYTNGWKQINDVWYHFTDSVLDIGWVEIDGKIYHLEDSGAMTTGWRKLADREDDWGEYWYYFNSSGKLIYDGELKISGETYIFDHSGRMLT
;
A
#
# COMPACT_ATOMS: atom_id res chain seq x y z
N MET A 1 19.93 -27.17 -0.05
CA MET A 1 19.42 -25.79 -0.10
C MET A 1 18.52 -25.55 1.11
N LYS A 2 18.96 -24.73 2.09
CA LYS A 2 18.22 -24.47 3.33
C LYS A 2 17.27 -23.32 3.08
N LYS A 3 15.97 -23.57 3.14
CA LYS A 3 14.92 -22.54 3.15
C LYS A 3 15.01 -21.76 4.46
N ARG A 4 15.36 -20.49 4.39
CA ARG A 4 15.27 -19.57 5.51
C ARG A 4 13.84 -19.07 5.61
N TYR A 5 13.10 -19.54 6.59
CA TYR A 5 11.85 -18.93 7.00
C TYR A 5 12.17 -17.63 7.74
N PHE A 6 11.68 -16.49 7.24
CA PHE A 6 11.67 -15.27 8.02
C PHE A 6 10.60 -15.43 9.09
N ALA A 7 11.04 -15.62 10.33
CA ALA A 7 10.19 -15.61 11.49
C ALA A 7 9.65 -14.17 11.67
N GLY A 8 8.33 -14.05 11.80
CA GLY A 8 7.69 -12.79 12.11
C GLY A 8 8.25 -12.21 13.41
N ALA A 9 8.59 -10.92 13.38
CA ALA A 9 9.07 -10.22 14.55
C ALA A 9 7.94 -10.21 15.61
N ALA A 10 8.20 -10.90 16.72
CA ALA A 10 7.33 -10.84 17.89
C ALA A 10 7.35 -9.41 18.44
N VAL A 11 6.17 -8.79 18.52
CA VAL A 11 5.99 -7.50 19.18
C VAL A 11 6.28 -7.69 20.67
N ALA A 12 7.47 -7.28 21.10
CA ALA A 12 7.78 -7.21 22.51
C ALA A 12 7.10 -5.95 23.09
N ALA A 13 5.98 -6.15 23.78
CA ALA A 13 5.36 -5.11 24.59
C ALA A 13 6.38 -4.70 25.68
N MET A 14 6.87 -3.47 25.64
CA MET A 14 7.71 -2.93 26.70
C MET A 14 6.83 -2.55 27.87
N ILE A 15 6.82 -3.38 28.92
CA ILE A 15 6.36 -3.00 30.24
C ILE A 15 7.57 -2.37 30.94
N LEU A 16 7.60 -1.06 31.06
CA LEU A 16 8.58 -0.35 31.86
C LEU A 16 7.95 0.01 33.22
N THR A 17 8.42 -0.65 34.26
CA THR A 17 8.16 -0.26 35.65
C THR A 17 8.96 1.02 35.97
N ALA A 18 8.27 1.99 36.59
CA ALA A 18 8.92 3.20 37.10
C ALA A 18 9.97 2.85 38.18
N GLY A 19 11.24 3.00 37.86
CA GLY A 19 12.37 2.80 38.77
C GLY A 19 13.50 3.74 38.39
N MET A 20 14.09 4.37 39.36
CA MET A 20 15.08 5.43 39.39
C MET A 20 16.21 5.36 38.35
N ALA A 21 16.65 6.55 37.95
CA ALA A 21 17.68 6.84 36.98
C ALA A 21 18.99 6.04 37.19
N THR A 22 19.38 5.30 36.15
CA THR A 22 20.77 4.98 35.89
C THR A 22 21.10 5.44 34.49
N THR A 23 22.17 6.17 34.35
CA THR A 23 22.72 6.75 33.12
C THR A 23 22.87 5.68 32.02
N SER A 24 21.91 5.59 31.11
CA SER A 24 22.01 4.86 29.86
C SER A 24 21.67 5.85 28.76
N PHE A 25 22.62 6.07 27.88
CA PHE A 25 22.53 7.01 26.78
C PHE A 25 21.81 6.32 25.62
N ALA A 26 20.74 6.81 25.22
CA ALA A 26 19.68 6.44 24.30
C ALA A 26 18.51 5.79 25.01
N ASP A 27 17.54 6.60 25.29
CA ASP A 27 16.42 6.04 26.01
C ASP A 27 15.09 6.61 25.54
N TRP A 28 14.20 5.67 25.42
CA TRP A 28 12.79 5.96 25.37
C TRP A 28 12.35 6.49 26.74
N SER A 29 11.68 7.63 26.74
CA SER A 29 11.08 8.22 27.93
C SER A 29 9.58 8.39 27.70
N GLN A 30 8.77 7.95 28.68
CA GLN A 30 7.34 8.19 28.63
C GLN A 30 6.97 9.31 29.59
N GLN A 31 6.31 10.35 29.08
CA GLN A 31 5.86 11.49 29.87
C GLN A 31 4.40 11.81 29.48
N ASN A 32 3.51 11.82 30.46
CA ASN A 32 2.08 12.07 30.25
C ASN A 32 1.44 11.20 29.13
N GLY A 33 1.82 9.93 29.07
CA GLY A 33 1.33 8.98 28.06
C GLY A 33 1.96 9.11 26.67
N LYS A 34 2.88 10.06 26.46
CA LYS A 34 3.59 10.26 25.20
C LYS A 34 5.00 9.72 25.28
N TRP A 35 5.49 9.13 24.19
CA TRP A 35 6.84 8.61 24.08
C TRP A 35 7.77 9.62 23.41
N TYR A 36 8.99 9.72 23.92
CA TYR A 36 10.08 10.58 23.49
C TYR A 36 11.35 9.75 23.37
N TYR A 37 12.24 10.13 22.45
CA TYR A 37 13.52 9.47 22.29
C TYR A 37 14.67 10.48 22.41
N TYR A 38 15.65 10.13 23.23
CA TYR A 38 16.86 10.92 23.43
C TYR A 38 18.04 10.24 22.76
N ASN A 39 18.79 10.99 21.95
CA ASN A 39 19.91 10.48 21.15
C ASN A 39 21.06 10.02 22.06
N ASP A 40 21.59 8.83 21.78
CA ASP A 40 22.67 8.16 22.54
C ASP A 40 23.93 8.99 22.64
N ASN A 41 24.28 9.69 21.56
CA ASN A 41 25.59 10.34 21.44
C ASN A 41 25.65 11.68 22.21
N ASN A 42 24.52 12.34 22.41
CA ASN A 42 24.52 13.70 22.95
C ASN A 42 23.40 13.98 23.96
N GLY A 43 22.57 12.98 24.30
CA GLY A 43 21.45 13.11 25.23
C GLY A 43 20.34 14.09 24.81
N ARG A 44 20.33 14.53 23.56
CA ARG A 44 19.33 15.50 23.09
C ARG A 44 18.06 14.80 22.62
N LEU A 45 16.92 15.44 22.89
CA LEU A 45 15.62 15.02 22.39
C LEU A 45 15.62 15.03 20.85
N VAL A 46 15.29 13.89 20.24
CA VAL A 46 15.09 13.79 18.78
C VAL A 46 13.78 14.42 18.40
N ARG A 47 13.76 15.24 17.36
CA ARG A 47 12.60 15.97 16.86
C ARG A 47 12.60 15.98 15.34
N ASN A 48 11.40 15.84 14.75
CA ASN A 48 11.17 15.90 13.32
C ASN A 48 12.15 14.98 12.55
N ASP A 49 12.34 13.76 13.09
CA ASP A 49 13.32 12.81 12.56
C ASP A 49 12.96 11.37 12.90
N TRP A 50 13.58 10.45 12.16
CA TRP A 50 13.45 9.02 12.34
C TRP A 50 14.45 8.47 13.34
N VAL A 51 13.99 7.53 14.15
CA VAL A 51 14.80 6.80 15.12
C VAL A 51 14.75 5.31 14.81
N CYS A 52 15.90 4.66 14.71
CA CYS A 52 16.00 3.21 14.67
C CYS A 52 16.30 2.69 16.07
N SER A 53 15.43 1.85 16.60
CA SER A 53 15.61 1.20 17.89
C SER A 53 15.14 -0.25 17.81
N LYS A 54 16.01 -1.20 18.19
CA LYS A 54 15.72 -2.66 18.15
C LYS A 54 15.18 -3.11 16.78
N ASP A 55 15.87 -2.72 15.72
CA ASP A 55 15.54 -3.05 14.32
C ASP A 55 14.18 -2.51 13.82
N ALA A 56 13.56 -1.57 14.53
CA ALA A 56 12.34 -0.91 14.15
C ALA A 56 12.55 0.61 14.01
N TRP A 57 11.86 1.20 13.04
CA TRP A 57 11.90 2.63 12.80
C TRP A 57 10.67 3.32 13.37
N TYR A 58 10.91 4.48 14.03
CA TYR A 58 9.92 5.32 14.69
C TYR A 58 10.10 6.76 14.24
N TYR A 59 9.03 7.53 14.13
CA TYR A 59 9.10 8.94 13.79
C TYR A 59 8.74 9.83 14.98
N MET A 60 9.61 10.80 15.25
CA MET A 60 9.41 11.83 16.26
C MET A 60 8.96 13.12 15.59
N ASP A 61 7.83 13.70 16.00
CA ASP A 61 7.32 14.96 15.46
C ASP A 61 8.18 16.18 15.89
N TYR A 62 7.77 17.35 15.50
CA TYR A 62 8.47 18.61 15.82
C TYR A 62 8.55 18.90 17.32
N ASN A 63 7.66 18.34 18.14
CA ASN A 63 7.71 18.39 19.60
C ASN A 63 8.58 17.27 20.21
N GLY A 64 9.05 16.33 19.40
CA GLY A 64 9.76 15.14 19.83
C GLY A 64 8.84 14.01 20.32
N VAL A 65 7.54 14.07 20.00
CA VAL A 65 6.58 13.02 20.37
C VAL A 65 6.58 11.95 19.30
N MET A 66 6.70 10.68 19.71
CA MET A 66 6.57 9.54 18.82
C MET A 66 5.18 9.51 18.17
N GLN A 67 5.15 9.42 16.86
CA GLN A 67 3.92 9.33 16.09
C GLN A 67 3.42 7.88 16.05
N THR A 68 2.09 7.72 16.06
CA THR A 68 1.40 6.42 15.98
C THR A 68 0.21 6.54 15.05
N ASN A 69 -0.17 5.43 14.38
CA ASN A 69 -1.29 5.40 13.41
C ASN A 69 -1.30 6.59 12.45
N SER A 70 -0.15 6.97 11.95
CA SER A 70 0.05 8.21 11.20
C SER A 70 0.77 7.99 9.89
N LEU A 71 0.34 8.70 8.86
CA LEU A 71 1.06 8.86 7.61
C LEU A 71 2.09 9.98 7.80
N ILE A 72 3.36 9.70 7.49
CA ILE A 72 4.47 10.63 7.64
C ILE A 72 4.91 11.07 6.25
N ASP A 73 4.84 12.39 6.00
CA ASP A 73 5.24 13.04 4.74
C ASP A 73 4.64 12.36 3.49
N ASP A 74 3.39 11.90 3.57
CA ASP A 74 2.66 11.14 2.53
C ASP A 74 3.41 9.92 1.97
N THR A 75 4.53 9.57 2.61
CA THR A 75 5.46 8.55 2.12
C THR A 75 5.54 7.31 2.99
N TYR A 76 5.49 7.45 4.32
CA TYR A 76 5.66 6.35 5.27
C TYR A 76 4.45 6.25 6.18
N TYR A 77 4.20 5.07 6.73
CA TYR A 77 3.18 4.90 7.75
C TYR A 77 3.76 4.24 9.00
N VAL A 78 3.42 4.78 10.16
CA VAL A 78 3.72 4.17 11.45
C VAL A 78 2.43 3.60 12.07
N ASN A 79 2.50 2.38 12.60
CA ASN A 79 1.35 1.68 13.16
C ASN A 79 0.98 2.20 14.56
N GLU A 80 0.05 1.53 15.23
CA GLU A 80 -0.41 1.84 16.60
C GLU A 80 0.71 1.83 17.65
N ASN A 81 1.78 1.07 17.42
CA ASN A 81 2.96 0.99 18.27
C ASN A 81 4.07 1.98 17.85
N GLY A 82 3.79 2.84 16.88
CA GLY A 82 4.75 3.80 16.32
C GLY A 82 5.77 3.19 15.34
N VAL A 83 5.68 1.88 15.07
CA VAL A 83 6.63 1.19 14.19
C VAL A 83 6.29 1.46 12.73
N MET A 84 7.29 1.86 11.93
CA MET A 84 7.17 1.98 10.48
C MET A 84 6.81 0.63 9.85
N ILE A 85 5.75 0.61 9.05
CA ILE A 85 5.32 -0.59 8.34
C ILE A 85 6.11 -0.81 7.05
N THR A 86 6.34 -2.08 6.69
CA THR A 86 7.04 -2.48 5.45
C THR A 86 6.36 -3.69 4.82
N ASN A 87 6.51 -3.87 3.50
CA ASN A 87 5.98 -5.00 2.73
C ASN A 87 4.52 -5.33 3.06
N THR A 88 3.69 -4.31 3.19
CA THR A 88 2.30 -4.51 3.61
C THR A 88 1.34 -3.50 3.02
N TRP A 89 0.08 -3.88 2.98
CA TRP A 89 -1.03 -3.04 2.60
C TRP A 89 -1.60 -2.29 3.81
N LYS A 90 -1.98 -1.04 3.60
CA LYS A 90 -2.68 -0.25 4.60
C LYS A 90 -3.74 0.61 3.94
N TYR A 91 -4.97 0.54 4.44
CA TYR A 91 -6.00 1.49 4.09
C TYR A 91 -5.78 2.79 4.88
N ILE A 92 -5.67 3.89 4.16
CA ILE A 92 -5.52 5.24 4.73
C ILE A 92 -6.85 5.96 4.54
N ASN A 93 -7.42 6.42 5.63
CA ASN A 93 -8.58 7.30 5.61
C ASN A 93 -8.10 8.74 5.75
N ASN A 94 -7.94 9.43 4.63
CA ASN A 94 -7.48 10.82 4.61
C ASN A 94 -8.63 11.76 4.24
N SER A 95 -9.44 12.10 5.25
CA SER A 95 -10.57 13.02 5.07
C SER A 95 -10.16 14.44 4.68
N ARG A 96 -8.87 14.80 4.88
CA ARG A 96 -8.37 16.16 4.62
C ARG A 96 -8.20 16.45 3.14
N TRP A 97 -7.85 15.42 2.33
CA TRP A 97 -7.56 15.55 0.91
C TRP A 97 -8.49 14.71 0.02
N ASN A 98 -9.48 14.03 0.62
CA ASN A 98 -10.36 13.08 -0.07
C ASN A 98 -9.62 11.94 -0.79
N GLU A 99 -8.42 11.61 -0.32
CA GLU A 99 -7.52 10.59 -0.88
C GLU A 99 -7.51 9.32 -0.03
N SER A 100 -8.71 8.87 0.35
CA SER A 100 -8.84 7.62 1.10
C SER A 100 -8.68 6.43 0.17
N GLY A 101 -7.89 5.43 0.58
CA GLY A 101 -7.70 4.23 -0.22
C GLY A 101 -6.60 3.32 0.30
N TRP A 102 -6.47 2.18 -0.36
CA TRP A 102 -5.40 1.24 -0.08
C TRP A 102 -4.07 1.74 -0.64
N ARG A 103 -3.03 1.63 0.16
CA ARG A 103 -1.65 1.90 -0.22
C ARG A 103 -0.78 0.68 0.07
N TYR A 104 0.26 0.48 -0.73
CA TYR A 104 1.25 -0.56 -0.49
C TYR A 104 2.57 0.08 -0.07
N PHE A 105 3.09 -0.33 1.08
CA PHE A 105 4.37 0.10 1.61
C PHE A 105 5.42 -0.98 1.31
N GLY A 106 6.45 -0.63 0.56
CA GLY A 106 7.51 -1.55 0.15
C GLY A 106 8.49 -1.91 1.28
N ALA A 107 9.53 -2.66 0.94
CA ALA A 107 10.55 -3.12 1.89
C ALA A 107 11.30 -1.96 2.59
N ASN A 108 11.39 -0.81 1.95
CA ASN A 108 12.00 0.41 2.50
C ASN A 108 11.02 1.30 3.28
N GLY A 109 9.80 0.83 3.52
CA GLY A 109 8.73 1.55 4.21
C GLY A 109 8.04 2.63 3.38
N LYS A 110 8.48 2.90 2.15
CA LYS A 110 7.85 3.92 1.30
C LYS A 110 6.59 3.40 0.65
N ALA A 111 5.55 4.23 0.62
CA ALA A 111 4.39 3.99 -0.21
C ALA A 111 4.82 3.92 -1.69
N TYR A 112 4.25 2.97 -2.43
CA TYR A 112 4.40 2.94 -3.89
C TYR A 112 3.51 4.03 -4.49
N THR A 113 4.06 4.87 -5.36
CA THR A 113 3.38 6.11 -5.76
C THR A 113 2.54 5.97 -7.03
N ASN A 114 3.15 5.60 -8.16
CA ASN A 114 2.48 5.62 -9.47
C ASN A 114 2.89 4.45 -10.36
N GLY A 115 1.93 3.97 -11.15
CA GLY A 115 2.16 2.98 -12.20
C GLY A 115 1.92 1.54 -11.77
N TRP A 116 2.35 0.62 -12.63
CA TRP A 116 2.18 -0.81 -12.42
C TRP A 116 3.19 -1.38 -11.42
N LYS A 117 2.70 -2.22 -10.51
CA LYS A 117 3.52 -2.93 -9.52
C LYS A 117 3.07 -4.37 -9.39
N GLN A 118 4.02 -5.30 -9.51
CA GLN A 118 3.76 -6.70 -9.18
C GLN A 118 4.06 -6.94 -7.70
N ILE A 119 3.09 -7.51 -6.98
CA ILE A 119 3.17 -7.86 -5.56
C ILE A 119 2.66 -9.28 -5.42
N ASN A 120 3.50 -10.21 -4.97
CA ASN A 120 3.18 -11.64 -4.87
C ASN A 120 2.56 -12.21 -6.16
N ASP A 121 3.21 -11.95 -7.29
CA ASP A 121 2.83 -12.39 -8.64
C ASP A 121 1.51 -11.82 -9.19
N VAL A 122 0.87 -10.90 -8.51
CA VAL A 122 -0.33 -10.17 -8.95
C VAL A 122 0.04 -8.75 -9.35
N TRP A 123 -0.47 -8.28 -10.49
CA TRP A 123 -0.29 -6.91 -10.96
C TRP A 123 -1.35 -5.98 -10.38
N TYR A 124 -0.90 -4.82 -9.91
CA TYR A 124 -1.69 -3.71 -9.37
C TYR A 124 -1.28 -2.42 -10.05
N HIS A 125 -2.18 -1.46 -10.12
CA HIS A 125 -1.86 -0.10 -10.56
C HIS A 125 -2.17 0.90 -9.47
N PHE A 126 -1.34 1.95 -9.39
CA PHE A 126 -1.45 3.00 -8.39
C PHE A 126 -1.45 4.37 -9.06
N THR A 127 -2.30 5.25 -8.58
CA THR A 127 -2.32 6.67 -8.91
C THR A 127 -2.20 7.47 -7.62
N ASP A 128 -1.21 8.35 -7.53
CA ASP A 128 -0.92 9.18 -6.35
C ASP A 128 -0.88 8.40 -5.02
N SER A 129 -0.21 7.25 -5.07
CA SER A 129 -0.06 6.29 -3.97
C SER A 129 -1.33 5.54 -3.56
N VAL A 130 -2.45 5.75 -4.25
CA VAL A 130 -3.71 5.03 -4.01
C VAL A 130 -3.86 3.90 -5.03
N LEU A 131 -4.31 2.75 -4.56
CA LEU A 131 -4.63 1.60 -5.39
C LEU A 131 -5.82 1.90 -6.30
N ASP A 132 -5.65 1.73 -7.60
CA ASP A 132 -6.74 1.83 -8.57
C ASP A 132 -7.60 0.56 -8.53
N ILE A 133 -8.92 0.75 -8.74
CA ILE A 133 -9.93 -0.31 -8.86
C ILE A 133 -10.91 0.03 -9.99
N GLY A 134 -11.58 -0.99 -10.53
CA GLY A 134 -12.55 -0.82 -11.60
C GLY A 134 -11.89 -0.52 -12.95
N TRP A 135 -12.62 0.21 -13.80
CA TRP A 135 -12.16 0.57 -15.14
C TRP A 135 -11.16 1.71 -15.09
N VAL A 136 -10.01 1.53 -15.75
CA VAL A 136 -8.96 2.55 -15.83
C VAL A 136 -8.39 2.63 -17.24
N GLU A 137 -8.03 3.84 -17.67
CA GLU A 137 -7.29 4.06 -18.90
C GLU A 137 -5.85 4.50 -18.57
N ILE A 138 -4.87 3.77 -19.09
CA ILE A 138 -3.44 4.00 -18.86
C ILE A 138 -2.73 3.99 -20.20
N ASP A 139 -2.09 5.10 -20.56
CA ASP A 139 -1.38 5.28 -21.83
C ASP A 139 -2.23 4.90 -23.07
N GLY A 140 -3.51 5.33 -23.08
CA GLY A 140 -4.46 5.04 -24.15
C GLY A 140 -4.82 3.56 -24.27
N LYS A 141 -4.66 2.78 -23.21
CA LYS A 141 -5.09 1.38 -23.11
C LYS A 141 -6.07 1.24 -21.94
N ILE A 142 -7.10 0.44 -22.14
CA ILE A 142 -8.13 0.21 -21.15
C ILE A 142 -7.83 -1.07 -20.40
N TYR A 143 -7.94 -1.00 -19.07
CA TYR A 143 -7.77 -2.11 -18.13
C TYR A 143 -8.97 -2.15 -17.18
N HIS A 144 -9.11 -3.28 -16.52
CA HIS A 144 -10.01 -3.41 -15.37
C HIS A 144 -9.23 -3.99 -14.19
N LEU A 145 -9.39 -3.34 -13.04
CA LEU A 145 -8.83 -3.79 -11.77
C LEU A 145 -9.99 -4.30 -10.92
N GLU A 146 -9.87 -5.50 -10.41
CA GLU A 146 -10.85 -6.11 -9.50
C GLU A 146 -11.06 -5.22 -8.25
N ASP A 147 -12.07 -5.48 -7.44
CA ASP A 147 -12.26 -4.78 -6.14
C ASP A 147 -11.06 -4.95 -5.20
N SER A 148 -10.30 -6.02 -5.38
CA SER A 148 -9.02 -6.26 -4.69
C SER A 148 -7.86 -5.41 -5.25
N GLY A 149 -8.07 -4.71 -6.35
CA GLY A 149 -7.06 -4.00 -7.15
C GLY A 149 -6.27 -4.90 -8.11
N ALA A 150 -6.51 -6.21 -8.11
CA ALA A 150 -5.80 -7.13 -8.98
C ALA A 150 -6.14 -6.88 -10.45
N MET A 151 -5.13 -6.84 -11.32
CA MET A 151 -5.32 -6.68 -12.76
C MET A 151 -6.10 -7.84 -13.34
N THR A 152 -7.20 -7.54 -14.00
CA THR A 152 -8.04 -8.52 -14.70
C THR A 152 -7.35 -9.07 -15.97
N THR A 153 -7.48 -10.37 -16.20
CA THR A 153 -7.09 -11.04 -17.46
C THR A 153 -8.12 -12.09 -17.86
N GLY A 154 -8.19 -12.42 -19.14
CA GLY A 154 -9.14 -13.39 -19.67
C GLY A 154 -10.58 -12.83 -19.71
N TRP A 155 -11.54 -13.73 -19.70
CA TRP A 155 -12.95 -13.39 -19.75
C TRP A 155 -13.46 -12.84 -18.41
N ARG A 156 -14.24 -11.73 -18.49
CA ARG A 156 -14.96 -11.17 -17.35
C ARG A 156 -16.33 -10.67 -17.79
N LYS A 157 -17.31 -10.90 -16.94
CA LYS A 157 -18.62 -10.28 -17.04
C LYS A 157 -18.67 -9.11 -16.08
N LEU A 158 -18.81 -7.90 -16.59
CA LEU A 158 -18.69 -6.66 -15.83
C LEU A 158 -19.85 -5.73 -16.18
N ALA A 159 -20.17 -4.84 -15.22
CA ALA A 159 -21.00 -3.68 -15.51
C ALA A 159 -20.35 -2.84 -16.61
N ASP A 160 -21.18 -2.26 -17.44
CA ASP A 160 -20.68 -1.45 -18.54
C ASP A 160 -19.93 -0.21 -18.04
N ARG A 161 -18.88 0.17 -18.76
CA ARG A 161 -18.08 1.34 -18.39
C ARG A 161 -18.69 2.66 -18.84
N GLU A 162 -19.63 2.63 -19.82
CA GLU A 162 -20.21 3.81 -20.44
C GLU A 162 -21.66 4.05 -20.00
N ASP A 163 -22.34 2.96 -19.63
CA ASP A 163 -23.69 3.03 -19.07
C ASP A 163 -23.89 2.02 -17.92
N ASP A 164 -24.73 2.36 -16.94
CA ASP A 164 -25.01 1.50 -15.79
C ASP A 164 -26.12 0.46 -16.07
N TRP A 165 -26.47 0.19 -17.34
CA TRP A 165 -27.69 -0.53 -17.71
C TRP A 165 -27.51 -2.02 -17.97
N GLY A 166 -26.35 -2.60 -17.71
CA GLY A 166 -26.18 -4.03 -17.92
C GLY A 166 -24.79 -4.55 -17.64
N GLU A 167 -24.69 -5.86 -17.62
CA GLU A 167 -23.41 -6.56 -17.55
C GLU A 167 -23.14 -7.22 -18.90
N TYR A 168 -21.93 -7.02 -19.39
CA TYR A 168 -21.49 -7.56 -20.66
C TYR A 168 -20.24 -8.41 -20.47
N TRP A 169 -19.96 -9.33 -21.39
CA TRP A 169 -18.72 -10.07 -21.43
C TRP A 169 -17.64 -9.24 -22.12
N TYR A 170 -16.49 -9.19 -21.46
CA TYR A 170 -15.27 -8.54 -21.92
C TYR A 170 -14.12 -9.54 -21.92
N TYR A 171 -13.13 -9.31 -22.77
CA TYR A 171 -11.90 -10.11 -22.77
C TYR A 171 -10.68 -9.21 -22.61
N PHE A 172 -9.86 -9.56 -21.62
CA PHE A 172 -8.58 -8.91 -21.37
C PHE A 172 -7.45 -9.87 -21.75
N ASN A 173 -6.47 -9.40 -22.52
CA ASN A 173 -5.35 -10.25 -22.89
C ASN A 173 -4.45 -10.56 -21.66
N SER A 174 -3.37 -11.33 -21.87
CA SER A 174 -2.43 -11.70 -20.80
C SER A 174 -1.69 -10.52 -20.16
N SER A 175 -1.68 -9.36 -20.84
CA SER A 175 -1.14 -8.10 -20.29
C SER A 175 -2.21 -7.24 -19.64
N GLY A 176 -3.44 -7.73 -19.43
CA GLY A 176 -4.57 -7.01 -18.84
C GLY A 176 -5.25 -6.00 -19.76
N LYS A 177 -4.86 -5.87 -21.02
CA LYS A 177 -5.46 -4.90 -21.96
C LYS A 177 -6.78 -5.42 -22.48
N LEU A 178 -7.81 -4.55 -22.45
CA LEU A 178 -9.10 -4.81 -23.05
C LEU A 178 -8.94 -5.05 -24.56
N ILE A 179 -9.64 -6.06 -25.09
CA ILE A 179 -9.85 -6.26 -26.53
C ILE A 179 -11.14 -5.55 -26.94
N TYR A 180 -11.07 -4.73 -27.98
CA TYR A 180 -12.20 -3.97 -28.51
C TYR A 180 -12.01 -3.73 -30.02
N ASP A 181 -13.09 -3.30 -30.70
CA ASP A 181 -13.08 -2.97 -32.13
C ASP A 181 -12.51 -4.08 -33.04
N GLY A 182 -13.14 -5.23 -33.03
CA GLY A 182 -12.68 -6.27 -33.94
C GLY A 182 -13.01 -7.69 -33.50
N GLU A 183 -12.33 -8.63 -34.13
CA GLU A 183 -12.47 -10.05 -33.83
C GLU A 183 -11.19 -10.62 -33.25
N LEU A 184 -11.34 -11.61 -32.38
CA LEU A 184 -10.24 -12.34 -31.78
C LEU A 184 -10.58 -13.83 -31.70
N LYS A 185 -9.62 -14.66 -32.11
CA LYS A 185 -9.72 -16.12 -31.95
C LYS A 185 -9.19 -16.53 -30.58
N ILE A 186 -10.06 -17.15 -29.78
CA ILE A 186 -9.73 -17.60 -28.42
C ILE A 186 -10.10 -19.10 -28.35
N SER A 187 -9.14 -19.94 -28.03
CA SER A 187 -9.34 -21.40 -27.90
C SER A 187 -10.00 -22.07 -29.11
N GLY A 188 -9.80 -21.50 -30.32
CA GLY A 188 -10.35 -22.04 -31.56
C GLY A 188 -11.64 -21.37 -32.03
N GLU A 189 -12.36 -20.68 -31.16
CA GLU A 189 -13.58 -19.95 -31.48
C GLU A 189 -13.25 -18.49 -31.78
N THR A 190 -14.04 -17.86 -32.69
CA THR A 190 -13.90 -16.44 -33.04
C THR A 190 -14.97 -15.63 -32.32
N TYR A 191 -14.55 -14.58 -31.65
CA TYR A 191 -15.39 -13.64 -30.90
C TYR A 191 -15.27 -12.25 -31.51
N ILE A 192 -16.38 -11.53 -31.54
CA ILE A 192 -16.47 -10.15 -32.06
C ILE A 192 -16.74 -9.21 -30.91
N PHE A 193 -16.00 -8.11 -30.88
CA PHE A 193 -16.11 -7.07 -29.84
C PHE A 193 -16.45 -5.72 -30.48
N ASP A 194 -17.35 -4.97 -29.84
CA ASP A 194 -17.66 -3.61 -30.26
C ASP A 194 -16.56 -2.61 -29.81
N HIS A 195 -16.78 -1.32 -30.08
CA HIS A 195 -15.84 -0.25 -29.74
C HIS A 195 -15.69 -0.04 -28.21
N SER A 196 -16.67 -0.45 -27.42
CA SER A 196 -16.60 -0.41 -25.94
C SER A 196 -15.95 -1.69 -25.36
N GLY A 197 -15.68 -2.70 -26.21
CA GLY A 197 -15.12 -4.00 -25.83
C GLY A 197 -16.16 -5.02 -25.39
N ARG A 198 -17.46 -4.77 -25.57
CA ARG A 198 -18.53 -5.72 -25.27
C ARG A 198 -18.50 -6.85 -26.31
N MET A 199 -18.54 -8.09 -25.86
CA MET A 199 -18.66 -9.24 -26.74
C MET A 199 -20.05 -9.23 -27.40
N LEU A 200 -20.10 -9.29 -28.72
CA LEU A 200 -21.34 -9.32 -29.52
C LEU A 200 -21.78 -10.75 -29.83
N THR A 201 -20.83 -11.62 -30.18
CA THR A 201 -21.03 -13.06 -30.49
C THR A 201 -19.76 -13.84 -30.15
#